data_6ab1b54e148543845a02955cdbaa2235
#
_entry.id   6ab1b54e148543845a02955cdbaa2235
#
_cell.length_a   1.000
_cell.length_b   1.000
_cell.length_c   1.000
_cell.angle_alpha   90.00
_cell.angle_beta   90.00
_cell.angle_gamma   90.00
#
_symmetry.space_group_name_H-M   'P 1'
#
loop_
_entity.id
_entity.type
_entity.pdbx_description
1 polymer ?
#
loop_
_entity_poly.entity_id
_entity_poly.type
_entity_poly.pdbx_seq_one_letter_code
_entity_poly.pdbx_strand_id
1 'polypeptide(L)'
;MPPAAAAAVFLSPAAAVSSRALPLRRARRVAVRSVASPPASKPAAAPPKTGKWQWTFEDTPVNVYYEEHEQETAENVKNILMIPTISDVSTVEEWRVVAKDIVARKGELGYRTTIVDWPGLGYSDRPSLNYNADVMENFLVQLVNSPSSPVANTDGELVIVGGGHAATIAVRATGKGLIRPSAVAAVAPTWAGPLPIVFGRGSDMETRYGLLRGTLRAPAIGWMMYNVLVSNEKSIQSQYKSHVYANPENVTPDIIESRYELTKRKGARFVPAAFLTGLLDPVQSREEFLQLFAKLDGNVPVLVVSTLNAPKRSKAEMEALKGAKGVTEFVEVPGALLPQEEYPLAVAEEIYSFLQESFSARS
;
A
#
# COMPACT_ATOMS: atom_id res chain seq x y z
N MET A 1 9.97 -0.77 36.61
CA MET A 1 9.14 0.12 35.79
C MET A 1 8.35 -0.73 34.78
N PRO A 2 7.04 -0.59 34.69
CA PRO A 2 6.20 -1.55 34.01
C PRO A 2 6.15 -1.32 32.48
N PRO A 3 5.95 -2.36 31.65
CA PRO A 3 5.89 -2.30 30.20
C PRO A 3 4.53 -1.82 29.64
N ALA A 4 3.80 -0.99 30.39
CA ALA A 4 2.42 -0.61 30.01
C ALA A 4 2.31 0.45 28.89
N ALA A 5 3.41 1.07 28.46
CA ALA A 5 3.35 2.17 27.49
C ALA A 5 3.18 1.73 26.01
N ALA A 6 3.56 0.50 25.69
CA ALA A 6 3.47 0.02 24.29
C ALA A 6 2.04 -0.37 23.86
N ALA A 7 1.20 -0.77 24.80
CA ALA A 7 -0.20 -1.15 24.51
C ALA A 7 -1.12 0.06 24.25
N ALA A 8 -0.75 1.25 24.72
CA ALA A 8 -1.57 2.46 24.59
C ALA A 8 -1.55 3.07 23.19
N VAL A 9 -0.63 2.66 22.32
CA VAL A 9 -0.51 3.20 20.96
C VAL A 9 -1.67 2.74 20.05
N PHE A 10 -2.29 1.62 20.40
CA PHE A 10 -3.40 1.03 19.64
C PHE A 10 -4.80 1.43 20.13
N LEU A 11 -4.88 2.17 21.24
CA LEU A 11 -6.14 2.58 21.84
C LEU A 11 -6.15 4.10 22.07
N SER A 12 -6.49 4.90 21.04
CA SER A 12 -6.83 6.31 21.24
C SER A 12 -8.32 6.44 21.58
N PRO A 13 -8.69 7.05 22.72
CA PRO A 13 -10.08 7.34 23.01
C PRO A 13 -10.58 8.48 22.12
N ALA A 14 -11.77 8.33 21.58
CA ALA A 14 -12.51 9.39 20.87
C ALA A 14 -12.79 10.56 21.84
N ALA A 15 -12.10 11.68 21.65
CA ALA A 15 -12.45 12.92 22.32
C ALA A 15 -13.61 13.58 21.55
N ALA A 16 -14.78 13.64 22.18
CA ALA A 16 -15.91 14.40 21.73
C ALA A 16 -15.58 15.89 21.78
N VAL A 17 -15.62 16.58 20.66
CA VAL A 17 -15.54 18.05 20.58
C VAL A 17 -16.82 18.57 19.93
N SER A 18 -17.49 19.40 20.74
CA SER A 18 -18.70 20.17 20.46
C SER A 18 -18.60 21.03 19.20
N SER A 19 -19.62 20.95 18.36
CA SER A 19 -19.78 21.71 17.13
C SER A 19 -20.20 23.16 17.38
N ARG A 20 -19.46 24.14 16.82
CA ARG A 20 -19.97 25.47 16.51
C ARG A 20 -20.00 25.63 15.01
N ALA A 21 -21.18 25.89 14.48
CA ALA A 21 -21.47 26.11 13.07
C ALA A 21 -20.96 27.47 12.58
N LEU A 22 -20.36 27.53 11.40
CA LEU A 22 -20.13 28.72 10.58
C LEU A 22 -20.57 28.45 9.13
N PRO A 23 -20.95 29.51 8.34
CA PRO A 23 -21.92 29.37 7.26
C PRO A 23 -21.33 28.84 5.95
N LEU A 24 -22.22 28.16 5.23
CA LEU A 24 -22.03 27.51 3.94
C LEU A 24 -21.57 28.47 2.81
N ARG A 25 -20.46 28.15 2.16
CA ARG A 25 -20.19 28.50 0.76
C ARG A 25 -20.65 27.34 -0.14
N ARG A 26 -21.42 27.70 -1.17
CA ARG A 26 -22.01 26.80 -2.16
C ARG A 26 -20.92 25.91 -2.81
N ALA A 27 -20.92 24.62 -2.48
CA ALA A 27 -20.15 23.60 -3.20
C ALA A 27 -21.01 23.04 -4.34
N ARG A 28 -20.40 22.86 -5.50
CA ARG A 28 -20.98 22.14 -6.64
C ARG A 28 -21.40 20.74 -6.16
N ARG A 29 -22.68 20.41 -6.37
CA ARG A 29 -23.21 19.06 -6.11
C ARG A 29 -22.52 18.07 -7.05
N VAL A 30 -21.66 17.24 -6.52
CA VAL A 30 -21.34 15.95 -7.12
C VAL A 30 -22.52 15.03 -6.80
N ALA A 31 -23.21 14.56 -7.81
CA ALA A 31 -24.31 13.63 -7.66
C ALA A 31 -23.78 12.29 -7.15
N VAL A 32 -24.06 11.99 -5.89
CA VAL A 32 -23.90 10.64 -5.37
C VAL A 32 -24.93 9.76 -6.06
N ARG A 33 -24.49 8.98 -7.05
CA ARG A 33 -25.32 7.92 -7.62
C ARG A 33 -25.50 6.85 -6.55
N SER A 34 -26.71 6.68 -6.09
CA SER A 34 -27.17 5.54 -5.32
C SER A 34 -26.73 4.24 -6.01
N VAL A 35 -25.96 3.41 -5.32
CA VAL A 35 -25.54 2.11 -5.83
C VAL A 35 -26.78 1.21 -5.85
N ALA A 36 -27.31 0.97 -7.05
CA ALA A 36 -28.34 -0.02 -7.29
C ALA A 36 -27.76 -1.42 -7.09
N SER A 37 -28.62 -2.36 -6.70
CA SER A 37 -28.36 -3.78 -6.47
C SER A 37 -27.43 -4.43 -7.52
N PRO A 38 -26.65 -5.47 -7.13
CA PRO A 38 -25.64 -6.06 -8.01
C PRO A 38 -26.27 -6.60 -9.29
N PRO A 39 -25.70 -6.32 -10.47
CA PRO A 39 -26.13 -6.92 -11.71
C PRO A 39 -25.77 -8.41 -11.73
N ALA A 40 -26.62 -9.19 -12.42
CA ALA A 40 -26.50 -10.62 -12.62
C ALA A 40 -25.08 -11.05 -13.01
N SER A 41 -24.67 -12.22 -12.51
CA SER A 41 -23.39 -12.91 -12.67
C SER A 41 -22.72 -12.67 -14.03
N LYS A 42 -21.65 -11.86 -14.03
CA LYS A 42 -20.65 -11.89 -15.13
C LYS A 42 -19.98 -13.27 -15.15
N PRO A 43 -19.57 -13.78 -16.32
CA PRO A 43 -18.79 -15.01 -16.38
C PRO A 43 -17.58 -14.88 -15.45
N ALA A 44 -17.36 -15.90 -14.64
CA ALA A 44 -16.24 -15.94 -13.69
C ALA A 44 -14.94 -15.77 -14.48
N ALA A 45 -14.20 -14.71 -14.18
CA ALA A 45 -12.86 -14.55 -14.72
C ALA A 45 -12.01 -15.79 -14.35
N ALA A 46 -11.13 -16.21 -15.25
CA ALA A 46 -10.21 -17.31 -14.98
C ALA A 46 -9.47 -17.07 -13.64
N PRO A 47 -9.18 -18.13 -12.86
CA PRO A 47 -8.43 -17.96 -11.63
C PRO A 47 -7.05 -17.35 -11.94
N PRO A 48 -6.49 -16.50 -11.05
CA PRO A 48 -5.18 -15.92 -11.28
C PRO A 48 -4.10 -17.00 -11.38
N LYS A 49 -3.12 -16.79 -12.24
CA LYS A 49 -1.90 -17.59 -12.21
C LYS A 49 -1.10 -17.17 -10.99
N THR A 50 -0.67 -18.12 -10.18
CA THR A 50 0.14 -17.85 -8.98
C THR A 50 1.53 -18.46 -9.13
N GLY A 51 2.52 -17.81 -8.55
CA GLY A 51 3.89 -18.29 -8.61
C GLY A 51 4.76 -17.78 -7.48
N LYS A 52 6.01 -18.20 -7.52
CA LYS A 52 7.07 -17.68 -6.66
C LYS A 52 8.27 -17.30 -7.50
N TRP A 53 8.77 -16.08 -7.25
CA TRP A 53 10.02 -15.60 -7.81
C TRP A 53 11.09 -15.57 -6.73
N GLN A 54 12.32 -16.03 -7.03
CA GLN A 54 13.40 -16.02 -6.07
C GLN A 54 14.17 -14.71 -6.13
N TRP A 55 14.07 -13.93 -5.05
CA TRP A 55 14.92 -12.78 -4.79
C TRP A 55 16.07 -13.19 -3.86
N THR A 56 17.27 -12.70 -4.09
CA THR A 56 18.42 -12.96 -3.21
C THR A 56 18.93 -11.65 -2.64
N PHE A 57 19.05 -11.59 -1.32
CA PHE A 57 19.59 -10.43 -0.62
C PHE A 57 20.65 -10.89 0.40
N GLU A 58 21.88 -10.35 0.29
CA GLU A 58 23.02 -10.73 1.16
C GLU A 58 23.15 -12.27 1.31
N ASP A 59 23.19 -12.98 0.18
CA ASP A 59 23.24 -14.45 0.10
C ASP A 59 22.03 -15.20 0.69
N THR A 60 20.99 -14.49 1.12
CA THR A 60 19.75 -15.09 1.62
C THR A 60 18.73 -15.19 0.48
N PRO A 61 18.37 -16.40 0.02
CA PRO A 61 17.31 -16.58 -0.96
C PRO A 61 15.94 -16.39 -0.29
N VAL A 62 15.04 -15.66 -0.96
CA VAL A 62 13.70 -15.35 -0.51
C VAL A 62 12.72 -15.66 -1.62
N ASN A 63 11.82 -16.61 -1.42
CA ASN A 63 10.75 -16.89 -2.38
C ASN A 63 9.63 -15.86 -2.19
N VAL A 64 9.45 -15.05 -3.20
CA VAL A 64 8.46 -13.96 -3.25
C VAL A 64 7.23 -14.45 -3.99
N TYR A 65 6.07 -14.37 -3.34
CA TYR A 65 4.80 -14.79 -3.90
C TYR A 65 4.22 -13.71 -4.82
N TYR A 66 3.63 -14.12 -5.95
CA TYR A 66 2.91 -13.24 -6.86
C TYR A 66 1.66 -13.87 -7.45
N GLU A 67 0.75 -13.02 -7.93
CA GLU A 67 -0.45 -13.38 -8.67
C GLU A 67 -0.51 -12.59 -9.97
N GLU A 68 -0.84 -13.27 -11.08
CA GLU A 68 -1.05 -12.65 -12.38
C GLU A 68 -2.50 -12.77 -12.81
N HIS A 69 -3.04 -11.65 -13.29
CA HIS A 69 -4.36 -11.59 -13.93
C HIS A 69 -4.16 -11.04 -15.34
N GLU A 70 -4.67 -11.73 -16.34
CA GLU A 70 -4.46 -11.42 -17.74
C GLU A 70 -5.77 -11.52 -18.53
N GLN A 71 -5.91 -10.68 -19.53
CA GLN A 71 -7.01 -10.74 -20.47
C GLN A 71 -6.63 -11.68 -21.63
N GLU A 72 -7.37 -12.77 -21.81
CA GLU A 72 -7.02 -13.86 -22.73
C GLU A 72 -6.93 -13.45 -24.24
N THR A 73 -7.45 -12.30 -24.64
CA THR A 73 -7.65 -11.95 -26.06
C THR A 73 -7.08 -10.58 -26.49
N ALA A 74 -6.29 -9.90 -25.67
CA ALA A 74 -5.80 -8.58 -26.01
C ALA A 74 -4.49 -8.62 -26.82
N GLU A 75 -4.44 -7.92 -27.95
CA GLU A 75 -3.25 -7.84 -28.82
C GLU A 75 -2.21 -6.83 -28.29
N ASN A 76 -2.65 -5.73 -27.65
CA ASN A 76 -1.78 -4.70 -27.06
C ASN A 76 -1.93 -4.70 -25.54
N VAL A 77 -1.09 -5.46 -24.85
CA VAL A 77 -1.17 -5.61 -23.40
C VAL A 77 -0.20 -4.67 -22.69
N LYS A 78 -0.74 -3.79 -21.84
CA LYS A 78 0.04 -2.96 -20.91
C LYS A 78 0.21 -3.67 -19.57
N ASN A 79 1.41 -3.65 -19.04
CA ASN A 79 1.73 -4.35 -17.81
C ASN A 79 1.59 -3.41 -16.59
N ILE A 80 0.92 -3.89 -15.56
CA ILE A 80 0.71 -3.17 -14.31
C ILE A 80 1.27 -4.01 -13.15
N LEU A 81 2.27 -3.49 -12.47
CA LEU A 81 2.75 -4.04 -11.21
C LEU A 81 1.97 -3.39 -10.06
N MET A 82 1.23 -4.19 -9.30
CA MET A 82 0.53 -3.75 -8.10
C MET A 82 1.26 -4.24 -6.86
N ILE A 83 1.57 -3.31 -5.95
CA ILE A 83 2.34 -3.62 -4.74
C ILE A 83 1.50 -3.30 -3.51
N PRO A 84 1.21 -4.30 -2.65
CA PRO A 84 0.48 -4.10 -1.40
C PRO A 84 1.14 -3.07 -0.48
N THR A 85 0.39 -2.53 0.44
CA THR A 85 0.92 -1.68 1.50
C THR A 85 2.01 -2.39 2.31
N ILE A 86 2.66 -1.68 3.21
CA ILE A 86 3.61 -2.30 4.15
C ILE A 86 3.00 -2.19 5.54
N SER A 87 2.54 -3.32 6.07
CA SER A 87 2.00 -3.46 7.41
C SER A 87 2.15 -4.91 7.91
N ASP A 88 1.67 -5.21 9.10
CA ASP A 88 1.67 -6.57 9.67
C ASP A 88 0.75 -7.56 8.93
N VAL A 89 -0.24 -7.04 8.21
CA VAL A 89 -1.29 -7.82 7.54
C VAL A 89 -1.34 -7.61 6.01
N SER A 90 -0.36 -6.93 5.45
CA SER A 90 -0.29 -6.67 4.00
C SER A 90 -0.13 -7.94 3.18
N THR A 91 -0.85 -7.99 2.05
CA THR A 91 -0.87 -9.14 1.14
C THR A 91 -1.43 -8.77 -0.22
N VAL A 92 -1.17 -9.62 -1.22
CA VAL A 92 -1.74 -9.51 -2.58
C VAL A 92 -3.27 -9.36 -2.59
N GLU A 93 -3.97 -9.81 -1.54
CA GLU A 93 -5.43 -9.71 -1.44
C GLU A 93 -5.94 -8.27 -1.48
N GLU A 94 -5.15 -7.30 -1.03
CA GLU A 94 -5.50 -5.88 -1.10
C GLU A 94 -5.86 -5.42 -2.53
N TRP A 95 -5.25 -6.04 -3.54
CA TRP A 95 -5.36 -5.60 -4.93
C TRP A 95 -6.17 -6.54 -5.83
N ARG A 96 -6.54 -7.74 -5.37
CA ARG A 96 -7.20 -8.76 -6.22
C ARG A 96 -8.44 -8.26 -6.94
N VAL A 97 -9.30 -7.49 -6.26
CA VAL A 97 -10.55 -7.00 -6.86
C VAL A 97 -10.26 -5.90 -7.88
N VAL A 98 -9.35 -4.98 -7.56
CA VAL A 98 -8.89 -3.92 -8.47
C VAL A 98 -8.27 -4.52 -9.73
N ALA A 99 -7.36 -5.49 -9.56
CA ALA A 99 -6.71 -6.19 -10.68
C ALA A 99 -7.72 -6.88 -11.60
N LYS A 100 -8.65 -7.64 -11.03
CA LYS A 100 -9.72 -8.31 -11.78
C LYS A 100 -10.61 -7.33 -12.53
N ASP A 101 -10.98 -6.21 -11.90
CA ASP A 101 -11.83 -5.21 -12.55
C ASP A 101 -11.11 -4.56 -13.73
N ILE A 102 -9.86 -4.12 -13.56
CA ILE A 102 -9.08 -3.49 -14.63
C ILE A 102 -8.90 -4.44 -15.82
N VAL A 103 -8.54 -5.69 -15.56
CA VAL A 103 -8.33 -6.72 -16.61
C VAL A 103 -9.63 -7.08 -17.33
N ALA A 104 -10.77 -7.03 -16.63
CA ALA A 104 -12.07 -7.35 -17.22
C ALA A 104 -12.66 -6.22 -18.09
N ARG A 105 -12.10 -5.02 -18.05
CA ARG A 105 -12.60 -3.88 -18.81
C ARG A 105 -12.24 -4.02 -20.28
N LYS A 106 -13.23 -3.78 -21.12
CA LYS A 106 -13.06 -3.78 -22.59
C LYS A 106 -12.72 -2.36 -23.04
N GLY A 107 -11.59 -2.21 -23.72
CA GLY A 107 -11.11 -0.95 -24.27
C GLY A 107 -10.17 -1.23 -25.45
N GLU A 108 -9.55 -0.19 -25.97
CA GLU A 108 -8.54 -0.29 -27.04
C GLU A 108 -7.24 -0.95 -26.55
N LEU A 109 -6.96 -0.82 -25.25
CA LEU A 109 -5.81 -1.41 -24.58
C LEU A 109 -6.23 -2.57 -23.69
N GLY A 110 -5.52 -3.68 -23.80
CA GLY A 110 -5.57 -4.77 -22.84
C GLY A 110 -4.63 -4.53 -21.65
N TYR A 111 -4.93 -5.14 -20.54
CA TYR A 111 -4.11 -5.03 -19.32
C TYR A 111 -3.76 -6.40 -18.76
N ARG A 112 -2.50 -6.52 -18.33
CA ARG A 112 -2.02 -7.61 -17.49
C ARG A 112 -1.59 -7.01 -16.16
N THR A 113 -2.11 -7.53 -15.07
CA THR A 113 -1.74 -7.09 -13.72
C THR A 113 -0.97 -8.18 -13.00
N THR A 114 0.16 -7.81 -12.41
CA THR A 114 0.95 -8.67 -11.54
C THR A 114 0.96 -8.06 -10.14
N ILE A 115 0.40 -8.78 -9.17
CA ILE A 115 0.42 -8.37 -7.76
C ILE A 115 1.53 -9.14 -7.08
N VAL A 116 2.43 -8.46 -6.34
CA VAL A 116 3.61 -9.08 -5.73
C VAL A 116 3.68 -8.76 -4.25
N ASP A 117 3.73 -9.80 -3.39
CA ASP A 117 3.95 -9.63 -1.97
C ASP A 117 5.38 -9.20 -1.67
N TRP A 118 5.57 -8.29 -0.72
CA TRP A 118 6.88 -7.91 -0.24
C TRP A 118 7.62 -9.08 0.43
N PRO A 119 8.97 -9.13 0.38
CA PRO A 119 9.73 -10.04 1.21
C PRO A 119 9.42 -9.78 2.68
N GLY A 120 9.12 -10.83 3.43
CA GLY A 120 8.73 -10.74 4.83
C GLY A 120 7.25 -10.50 5.10
N LEU A 121 6.42 -10.31 4.08
CA LEU A 121 4.97 -10.06 4.18
C LEU A 121 4.14 -11.05 3.35
N GLY A 122 2.84 -11.02 3.52
CA GLY A 122 1.88 -11.81 2.76
C GLY A 122 2.21 -13.31 2.72
N TYR A 123 2.23 -13.86 1.54
CA TYR A 123 2.57 -15.26 1.26
C TYR A 123 4.04 -15.48 0.90
N SER A 124 4.85 -14.41 0.84
CA SER A 124 6.30 -14.48 0.64
C SER A 124 7.03 -15.08 1.84
N ASP A 125 8.27 -15.56 1.63
CA ASP A 125 9.14 -16.00 2.71
C ASP A 125 9.53 -14.83 3.63
N ARG A 126 9.75 -15.13 4.91
CA ARG A 126 9.94 -14.12 5.97
C ARG A 126 11.26 -14.35 6.72
N PRO A 127 12.41 -14.25 6.05
CA PRO A 127 13.71 -14.38 6.70
C PRO A 127 13.93 -13.24 7.71
N SER A 128 14.83 -13.48 8.67
CA SER A 128 15.23 -12.49 9.68
C SER A 128 16.25 -11.50 9.10
N LEU A 129 15.86 -10.72 8.11
CA LEU A 129 16.71 -9.67 7.54
C LEU A 129 16.65 -8.38 8.36
N ASN A 130 17.60 -7.48 8.12
CA ASN A 130 17.59 -6.12 8.66
C ASN A 130 16.73 -5.20 7.78
N TYR A 131 15.42 -5.46 7.79
CA TYR A 131 14.46 -4.70 6.98
C TYR A 131 14.52 -3.20 7.28
N ASN A 132 14.69 -2.42 6.24
CA ASN A 132 14.61 -0.96 6.21
C ASN A 132 14.12 -0.49 4.84
N ALA A 133 13.94 0.83 4.66
CA ALA A 133 13.44 1.38 3.41
C ALA A 133 14.34 1.07 2.20
N ASP A 134 15.67 0.98 2.40
CA ASP A 134 16.62 0.71 1.32
C ASP A 134 16.58 -0.76 0.89
N VAL A 135 16.35 -1.71 1.82
CA VAL A 135 16.15 -3.13 1.51
C VAL A 135 14.87 -3.32 0.67
N MET A 136 13.79 -2.64 1.03
CA MET A 136 12.54 -2.69 0.27
C MET A 136 12.68 -2.03 -1.10
N GLU A 137 13.38 -0.90 -1.19
CA GLU A 137 13.68 -0.25 -2.48
C GLU A 137 14.54 -1.17 -3.36
N ASN A 138 15.58 -1.80 -2.80
CA ASN A 138 16.43 -2.76 -3.53
C ASN A 138 15.62 -3.93 -4.07
N PHE A 139 14.71 -4.48 -3.26
CA PHE A 139 13.79 -5.52 -3.71
C PHE A 139 12.96 -5.05 -4.92
N LEU A 140 12.33 -3.89 -4.84
CA LEU A 140 11.51 -3.35 -5.94
C LEU A 140 12.35 -3.13 -7.20
N VAL A 141 13.56 -2.59 -7.06
CA VAL A 141 14.48 -2.35 -8.17
C VAL A 141 14.87 -3.67 -8.84
N GLN A 142 15.18 -4.70 -8.07
CA GLN A 142 15.51 -6.02 -8.63
C GLN A 142 14.27 -6.68 -9.25
N LEU A 143 13.09 -6.56 -8.64
CA LEU A 143 11.85 -7.07 -9.21
C LEU A 143 11.57 -6.48 -10.59
N VAL A 144 11.76 -5.17 -10.76
CA VAL A 144 11.49 -4.48 -12.04
C VAL A 144 12.58 -4.79 -13.09
N ASN A 145 13.83 -4.88 -12.68
CA ASN A 145 14.96 -4.97 -13.63
C ASN A 145 15.46 -6.40 -13.89
N SER A 146 15.03 -7.40 -13.11
CA SER A 146 15.49 -8.78 -13.30
C SER A 146 14.81 -9.44 -14.49
N PRO A 147 15.57 -10.06 -15.41
CA PRO A 147 14.99 -10.77 -16.56
C PRO A 147 14.19 -12.03 -16.17
N SER A 148 14.37 -12.53 -14.94
CA SER A 148 13.63 -13.70 -14.43
C SER A 148 12.40 -13.33 -13.60
N SER A 149 12.11 -12.05 -13.41
CA SER A 149 10.99 -11.61 -12.60
C SER A 149 9.65 -11.81 -13.30
N PRO A 150 8.53 -11.88 -12.55
CA PRO A 150 7.19 -11.98 -13.15
C PRO A 150 6.78 -10.74 -13.95
N VAL A 151 7.50 -9.64 -13.81
CA VAL A 151 7.29 -8.40 -14.60
C VAL A 151 8.39 -8.16 -15.64
N ALA A 152 9.21 -9.17 -15.93
CA ALA A 152 10.21 -9.10 -16.99
C ALA A 152 9.57 -8.88 -18.37
N ASN A 153 10.35 -8.34 -19.31
CA ASN A 153 9.94 -8.14 -20.72
C ASN A 153 8.71 -7.24 -20.89
N THR A 154 8.60 -6.20 -20.09
CA THR A 154 7.53 -5.21 -20.20
C THR A 154 7.84 -4.08 -21.20
N ASP A 155 8.95 -4.19 -21.97
CA ASP A 155 9.40 -3.27 -23.01
C ASP A 155 9.30 -1.77 -22.68
N GLY A 156 9.55 -1.43 -21.42
CA GLY A 156 9.48 -0.06 -20.90
C GLY A 156 8.06 0.47 -20.70
N GLU A 157 7.04 -0.35 -20.81
CA GLU A 157 5.62 0.01 -20.64
C GLU A 157 5.03 -0.47 -19.32
N LEU A 158 5.85 -0.60 -18.28
CA LEU A 158 5.40 -0.98 -16.95
C LEU A 158 4.78 0.20 -16.21
N VAL A 159 3.56 0.04 -15.75
CA VAL A 159 2.94 0.94 -14.75
C VAL A 159 3.11 0.36 -13.37
N ILE A 160 3.44 1.19 -12.39
CA ILE A 160 3.54 0.77 -10.99
C ILE A 160 2.39 1.39 -10.19
N VAL A 161 1.62 0.54 -9.53
CA VAL A 161 0.55 0.91 -8.61
C VAL A 161 0.95 0.48 -7.21
N GLY A 162 1.04 1.40 -6.27
CA GLY A 162 1.42 1.08 -4.90
C GLY A 162 0.46 1.65 -3.86
N GLY A 163 0.25 0.91 -2.75
CA GLY A 163 -0.49 1.39 -1.59
C GLY A 163 0.43 1.88 -0.47
N GLY A 164 0.04 2.95 0.23
CA GLY A 164 0.75 3.42 1.42
C GLY A 164 2.25 3.66 1.20
N HIS A 165 3.10 3.06 2.04
CA HIS A 165 4.57 3.15 1.93
C HIS A 165 5.12 2.56 0.62
N ALA A 166 4.47 1.54 0.07
CA ALA A 166 4.87 0.95 -1.21
C ALA A 166 4.84 1.96 -2.35
N ALA A 167 3.81 2.81 -2.39
CA ALA A 167 3.72 3.92 -3.34
C ALA A 167 4.92 4.88 -3.21
N THR A 168 5.25 5.26 -1.98
CA THR A 168 6.35 6.21 -1.72
C THR A 168 7.72 5.62 -2.05
N ILE A 169 7.92 4.31 -1.81
CA ILE A 169 9.13 3.59 -2.23
C ILE A 169 9.23 3.53 -3.75
N ALA A 170 8.13 3.28 -4.46
CA ALA A 170 8.11 3.28 -5.92
C ALA A 170 8.45 4.67 -6.51
N VAL A 171 7.85 5.74 -5.97
CA VAL A 171 8.18 7.13 -6.34
C VAL A 171 9.65 7.45 -6.07
N ARG A 172 10.18 7.01 -4.91
CA ARG A 172 11.59 7.19 -4.52
C ARG A 172 12.54 6.50 -5.51
N ALA A 173 12.30 5.24 -5.82
CA ALA A 173 13.12 4.46 -6.76
C ALA A 173 13.08 5.06 -8.18
N THR A 174 11.90 5.49 -8.64
CA THR A 174 11.71 6.17 -9.92
C THR A 174 12.45 7.51 -9.95
N GLY A 175 12.30 8.34 -8.93
CA GLY A 175 12.95 9.64 -8.82
C GLY A 175 14.48 9.58 -8.69
N LYS A 176 15.03 8.42 -8.29
CA LYS A 176 16.48 8.12 -8.32
C LYS A 176 16.93 7.56 -9.69
N GLY A 177 16.02 7.30 -10.62
CA GLY A 177 16.31 6.68 -11.91
C GLY A 177 16.70 5.19 -11.84
N LEU A 178 16.43 4.52 -10.71
CA LEU A 178 16.74 3.10 -10.50
C LEU A 178 15.75 2.18 -11.24
N ILE A 179 14.53 2.67 -11.44
CA ILE A 179 13.48 2.06 -12.27
C ILE A 179 12.86 3.12 -13.17
N ARG A 180 12.27 2.69 -14.29
CA ARG A 180 11.71 3.61 -15.30
C ARG A 180 10.30 3.18 -15.71
N PRO A 181 9.31 3.31 -14.82
CA PRO A 181 7.92 3.02 -15.19
C PRO A 181 7.40 4.08 -16.18
N SER A 182 6.43 3.69 -17.00
CA SER A 182 5.71 4.61 -17.89
C SER A 182 4.74 5.52 -17.12
N ALA A 183 4.23 5.07 -15.97
CA ALA A 183 3.39 5.86 -15.06
C ALA A 183 3.45 5.27 -13.64
N VAL A 184 3.08 6.07 -12.63
CA VAL A 184 2.95 5.64 -11.22
C VAL A 184 1.59 6.04 -10.68
N ALA A 185 0.86 5.11 -10.06
CA ALA A 185 -0.33 5.40 -9.28
C ALA A 185 -0.05 5.17 -7.78
N ALA A 186 -0.09 6.25 -7.02
CA ALA A 186 0.16 6.26 -5.58
C ALA A 186 -1.18 6.30 -4.83
N VAL A 187 -1.60 5.16 -4.26
CA VAL A 187 -2.89 5.02 -3.57
C VAL A 187 -2.69 5.15 -2.07
N ALA A 188 -3.39 6.11 -1.47
CA ALA A 188 -3.25 6.48 -0.06
C ALA A 188 -1.77 6.56 0.39
N PRO A 189 -0.88 7.31 -0.33
CA PRO A 189 0.54 7.28 -0.08
C PRO A 189 0.88 7.76 1.33
N THR A 190 1.78 7.04 2.00
CA THR A 190 2.27 7.37 3.34
C THR A 190 3.80 7.27 3.37
N TRP A 191 4.44 8.01 4.28
CA TRP A 191 5.89 8.01 4.43
C TRP A 191 6.37 7.81 5.86
N ALA A 192 5.49 7.93 6.86
CA ALA A 192 5.83 7.76 8.26
C ALA A 192 5.07 6.58 8.86
N GLY A 193 5.78 5.69 9.52
CA GLY A 193 5.22 4.54 10.23
C GLY A 193 4.41 4.95 11.46
N PRO A 194 3.74 3.97 12.11
CA PRO A 194 2.78 4.25 13.18
C PRO A 194 3.34 5.03 14.38
N LEU A 195 4.51 4.67 14.90
CA LEU A 195 5.10 5.41 16.02
C LEU A 195 5.63 6.79 15.61
N PRO A 196 6.40 6.94 14.51
CA PRO A 196 6.82 8.25 14.03
C PRO A 196 5.68 9.22 13.74
N ILE A 197 4.58 8.76 13.16
CA ILE A 197 3.46 9.65 12.84
C ILE A 197 2.70 10.10 14.10
N VAL A 198 2.67 9.27 15.15
CA VAL A 198 1.97 9.60 16.41
C VAL A 198 2.83 10.43 17.34
N PHE A 199 4.08 10.07 17.53
CA PHE A 199 4.97 10.67 18.54
C PHE A 199 6.00 11.63 17.96
N GLY A 200 6.03 11.78 16.63
CA GLY A 200 6.99 12.62 15.94
C GLY A 200 8.33 11.94 15.71
N ARG A 201 9.12 12.57 14.86
CA ARG A 201 10.51 12.21 14.56
C ARG A 201 11.46 13.18 15.26
N GLY A 202 12.41 12.65 15.97
CA GLY A 202 13.47 13.39 16.60
C GLY A 202 14.83 12.77 16.30
N SER A 203 15.90 13.48 16.63
CA SER A 203 17.29 12.99 16.50
C SER A 203 17.58 11.72 17.31
N ASP A 204 16.69 11.37 18.23
CA ASP A 204 16.80 10.23 19.14
C ASP A 204 15.91 9.03 18.74
N MET A 205 15.43 8.99 17.49
CA MET A 205 14.56 7.92 16.97
C MET A 205 15.15 6.52 17.19
N GLU A 206 16.44 6.35 16.93
CA GLU A 206 17.08 5.04 17.12
C GLU A 206 17.14 4.66 18.62
N THR A 207 17.40 5.59 19.50
CA THR A 207 17.39 5.35 20.94
C THR A 207 15.98 5.05 21.45
N ARG A 208 14.97 5.79 20.97
CA ARG A 208 13.57 5.61 21.40
C ARG A 208 12.98 4.29 20.94
N TYR A 209 13.20 3.94 19.69
CA TYR A 209 12.52 2.81 19.06
C TYR A 209 13.43 1.61 18.85
N GLY A 210 14.76 1.79 18.89
CA GLY A 210 15.72 0.72 18.71
C GLY A 210 15.59 -0.39 19.74
N LEU A 211 15.41 -0.03 21.03
CA LEU A 211 15.18 -0.98 22.11
C LEU A 211 13.87 -1.76 21.87
N LEU A 212 12.78 -1.08 21.55
CA LEU A 212 11.49 -1.71 21.25
C LEU A 212 11.61 -2.66 20.06
N ARG A 213 12.25 -2.20 18.98
CA ARG A 213 12.48 -3.01 17.78
C ARG A 213 13.34 -4.23 18.10
N GLY A 214 14.43 -4.07 18.85
CA GLY A 214 15.28 -5.16 19.29
C GLY A 214 14.50 -6.19 20.12
N THR A 215 13.65 -5.72 21.03
CA THR A 215 12.79 -6.59 21.85
C THR A 215 11.77 -7.35 20.99
N LEU A 216 11.09 -6.70 20.03
CA LEU A 216 10.14 -7.35 19.14
C LEU A 216 10.81 -8.38 18.23
N ARG A 217 12.09 -8.20 17.88
CA ARG A 217 12.86 -9.13 17.07
C ARG A 217 13.46 -10.30 17.86
N ALA A 218 13.61 -10.16 19.17
CA ALA A 218 14.18 -11.18 20.03
C ALA A 218 13.40 -12.52 19.95
N PRO A 219 14.07 -13.68 19.96
CA PRO A 219 13.42 -14.95 19.63
C PRO A 219 12.24 -15.30 20.54
N ALA A 220 12.40 -15.26 21.87
CA ALA A 220 11.35 -15.65 22.81
C ALA A 220 10.43 -14.48 23.18
N ILE A 221 11.01 -13.38 23.64
CA ILE A 221 10.25 -12.21 24.14
C ILE A 221 9.49 -11.55 22.97
N GLY A 222 10.15 -11.37 21.84
CA GLY A 222 9.54 -10.75 20.67
C GLY A 222 8.42 -11.61 20.09
N TRP A 223 8.59 -12.92 20.06
CA TRP A 223 7.53 -13.84 19.65
C TRP A 223 6.31 -13.75 20.59
N MET A 224 6.54 -13.76 21.88
CA MET A 224 5.47 -13.62 22.88
C MET A 224 4.76 -12.28 22.76
N MET A 225 5.49 -11.16 22.68
CA MET A 225 4.90 -9.83 22.54
C MET A 225 4.10 -9.71 21.24
N TYR A 226 4.64 -10.20 20.13
CA TYR A 226 3.95 -10.16 18.85
C TYR A 226 2.63 -10.95 18.88
N ASN A 227 2.63 -12.16 19.45
CA ASN A 227 1.42 -12.97 19.54
C ASN A 227 0.35 -12.37 20.47
N VAL A 228 0.77 -11.71 21.54
CA VAL A 228 -0.18 -11.08 22.49
C VAL A 228 -0.74 -9.76 21.95
N LEU A 229 0.10 -8.93 21.33
CA LEU A 229 -0.27 -7.55 20.97
C LEU A 229 -0.78 -7.43 19.52
N VAL A 230 -0.26 -8.23 18.61
CA VAL A 230 -0.50 -8.09 17.16
C VAL A 230 -1.26 -9.29 16.61
N SER A 231 -0.73 -10.50 16.81
CA SER A 231 -1.29 -11.73 16.25
C SER A 231 -2.50 -12.22 17.06
N ASN A 232 -3.56 -11.42 17.10
CA ASN A 232 -4.86 -11.85 17.61
C ASN A 232 -6.00 -11.13 16.86
N GLU A 233 -7.10 -11.84 16.65
CA GLU A 233 -8.24 -11.38 15.87
C GLU A 233 -8.86 -10.09 16.40
N LYS A 234 -8.95 -9.93 17.74
CA LYS A 234 -9.54 -8.73 18.36
C LYS A 234 -8.69 -7.49 18.09
N SER A 235 -7.37 -7.61 18.15
CA SER A 235 -6.45 -6.50 17.82
C SER A 235 -6.57 -6.12 16.34
N ILE A 236 -6.55 -7.11 15.43
CA ILE A 236 -6.70 -6.90 13.99
C ILE A 236 -8.06 -6.24 13.71
N GLN A 237 -9.15 -6.78 14.24
CA GLN A 237 -10.48 -6.21 14.08
C GLN A 237 -10.57 -4.77 14.61
N SER A 238 -9.96 -4.49 15.76
CA SER A 238 -9.94 -3.16 16.33
C SER A 238 -9.19 -2.16 15.44
N GLN A 239 -8.05 -2.55 14.89
CA GLN A 239 -7.29 -1.72 13.94
C GLN A 239 -8.09 -1.43 12.68
N TYR A 240 -8.66 -2.47 12.06
CA TYR A 240 -9.47 -2.31 10.85
C TYR A 240 -10.65 -1.37 11.08
N LYS A 241 -11.39 -1.54 12.17
CA LYS A 241 -12.57 -0.71 12.50
C LYS A 241 -12.24 0.71 12.96
N SER A 242 -11.03 0.96 13.47
CA SER A 242 -10.69 2.27 14.03
C SER A 242 -10.00 3.21 13.05
N HIS A 243 -9.23 2.70 12.09
CA HIS A 243 -8.43 3.57 11.22
C HIS A 243 -8.03 2.97 9.86
N VAL A 244 -8.14 1.65 9.67
CA VAL A 244 -7.77 1.03 8.39
C VAL A 244 -8.89 1.19 7.38
N TYR A 245 -10.14 0.89 7.78
CA TYR A 245 -11.35 1.11 6.99
C TYR A 245 -12.11 2.35 7.47
N ALA A 246 -12.77 3.02 6.54
CA ALA A 246 -13.65 4.15 6.82
C ALA A 246 -14.99 3.70 7.41
N ASN A 247 -15.54 2.60 6.90
CA ASN A 247 -16.77 2.00 7.39
C ASN A 247 -16.49 0.70 8.16
N PRO A 248 -16.69 0.69 9.50
CA PRO A 248 -16.50 -0.50 10.31
C PRO A 248 -17.37 -1.72 9.91
N GLU A 249 -18.49 -1.49 9.20
CA GLU A 249 -19.38 -2.56 8.72
C GLU A 249 -18.77 -3.36 7.57
N ASN A 250 -17.81 -2.78 6.84
CA ASN A 250 -17.07 -3.47 5.78
C ASN A 250 -16.04 -4.47 6.31
N VAL A 251 -15.78 -4.47 7.62
CA VAL A 251 -14.85 -5.39 8.28
C VAL A 251 -15.55 -6.72 8.54
N THR A 252 -15.39 -7.66 7.60
CA THR A 252 -16.01 -8.99 7.68
C THR A 252 -15.16 -9.98 8.50
N PRO A 253 -15.76 -11.04 9.04
CA PRO A 253 -15.02 -12.12 9.71
C PRO A 253 -13.96 -12.75 8.80
N ASP A 254 -14.25 -12.96 7.52
CA ASP A 254 -13.34 -13.58 6.55
C ASP A 254 -12.07 -12.75 6.34
N ILE A 255 -12.20 -11.42 6.31
CA ILE A 255 -11.04 -10.50 6.26
C ILE A 255 -10.18 -10.69 7.51
N ILE A 256 -10.80 -10.70 8.69
CA ILE A 256 -10.07 -10.84 9.96
C ILE A 256 -9.37 -12.19 10.05
N GLU A 257 -10.03 -13.27 9.70
CA GLU A 257 -9.46 -14.62 9.67
C GLU A 257 -8.27 -14.70 8.72
N SER A 258 -8.43 -14.23 7.47
CA SER A 258 -7.33 -14.18 6.49
C SER A 258 -6.12 -13.42 7.03
N ARG A 259 -6.34 -12.25 7.63
CA ARG A 259 -5.25 -11.42 8.18
C ARG A 259 -4.60 -12.07 9.41
N TYR A 260 -5.38 -12.70 10.25
CA TYR A 260 -4.90 -13.43 11.41
C TYR A 260 -3.97 -14.59 11.03
N GLU A 261 -4.35 -15.38 10.01
CA GLU A 261 -3.51 -16.47 9.50
C GLU A 261 -2.16 -15.97 8.97
N LEU A 262 -2.10 -14.79 8.35
CA LEU A 262 -0.83 -14.20 7.94
C LEU A 262 0.09 -13.89 9.13
N THR A 263 -0.46 -13.43 10.25
CA THR A 263 0.33 -13.08 11.44
C THR A 263 0.92 -14.30 12.15
N LYS A 264 0.39 -15.49 11.91
CA LYS A 264 0.90 -16.75 12.48
C LYS A 264 2.08 -17.35 11.72
N ARG A 265 2.33 -16.88 10.51
CA ARG A 265 3.43 -17.40 9.70
C ARG A 265 4.79 -17.15 10.38
N LYS A 266 5.69 -18.12 10.28
CA LYS A 266 7.05 -17.99 10.84
C LYS A 266 7.72 -16.74 10.28
N GLY A 267 8.27 -15.89 11.15
CA GLY A 267 8.94 -14.63 10.77
C GLY A 267 8.01 -13.43 10.61
N ALA A 268 6.71 -13.55 10.82
CA ALA A 268 5.73 -12.49 10.63
C ALA A 268 6.02 -11.18 11.38
N ARG A 269 6.85 -11.22 12.45
CA ARG A 269 7.16 -10.06 13.30
C ARG A 269 8.28 -9.15 12.78
N PHE A 270 9.10 -9.60 11.83
CA PHE A 270 10.33 -8.86 11.48
C PHE A 270 10.05 -7.56 10.71
N VAL A 271 9.27 -7.62 9.64
CA VAL A 271 8.87 -6.42 8.87
C VAL A 271 7.96 -5.51 9.68
N PRO A 272 6.92 -6.00 10.39
CA PRO A 272 6.09 -5.15 11.23
C PRO A 272 6.86 -4.41 12.33
N ALA A 273 7.87 -5.04 12.95
CA ALA A 273 8.72 -4.36 13.93
C ALA A 273 9.51 -3.19 13.32
N ALA A 274 9.99 -3.35 12.09
CA ALA A 274 10.68 -2.28 11.36
C ALA A 274 9.71 -1.17 10.93
N PHE A 275 8.53 -1.53 10.43
CA PHE A 275 7.49 -0.58 10.04
C PHE A 275 6.97 0.23 11.22
N LEU A 276 6.61 -0.42 12.31
CA LEU A 276 6.12 0.22 13.53
C LEU A 276 7.09 1.30 14.05
N THR A 277 8.38 1.02 13.96
CA THR A 277 9.44 1.87 14.52
C THR A 277 10.08 2.84 13.51
N GLY A 278 9.53 2.93 12.29
CA GLY A 278 9.93 3.90 11.26
C GLY A 278 11.22 3.57 10.51
N LEU A 279 11.74 2.33 10.60
CA LEU A 279 12.87 1.91 9.74
C LEU A 279 12.50 1.78 8.26
N LEU A 280 11.23 1.52 7.98
CA LEU A 280 10.71 1.42 6.63
C LEU A 280 10.27 2.77 6.05
N ASP A 281 10.44 3.85 6.81
CA ASP A 281 10.05 5.18 6.35
C ASP A 281 11.03 5.65 5.25
N PRO A 282 10.55 5.85 4.02
CA PRO A 282 11.41 6.15 2.88
C PRO A 282 12.01 7.56 2.93
N VAL A 283 11.45 8.46 3.75
CA VAL A 283 11.90 9.83 3.99
C VAL A 283 11.72 10.23 5.45
N GLN A 284 12.31 11.38 5.85
CA GLN A 284 12.33 11.83 7.23
C GLN A 284 11.38 13.01 7.49
N SER A 285 10.93 13.70 6.45
CA SER A 285 10.07 14.87 6.58
C SER A 285 9.05 14.98 5.44
N ARG A 286 8.03 15.83 5.62
CA ARG A 286 7.06 16.18 4.59
C ARG A 286 7.74 16.85 3.39
N GLU A 287 8.71 17.68 3.64
CA GLU A 287 9.46 18.39 2.60
C GLU A 287 10.18 17.38 1.69
N GLU A 288 10.84 16.39 2.27
CA GLU A 288 11.47 15.30 1.51
C GLU A 288 10.43 14.47 0.76
N PHE A 289 9.27 14.19 1.39
CA PHE A 289 8.17 13.47 0.74
C PHE A 289 7.67 14.20 -0.51
N LEU A 290 7.43 15.51 -0.42
CA LEU A 290 7.03 16.31 -1.58
C LEU A 290 8.13 16.38 -2.65
N GLN A 291 9.39 16.44 -2.24
CA GLN A 291 10.53 16.44 -3.16
C GLN A 291 10.66 15.13 -3.95
N LEU A 292 10.24 13.98 -3.39
CA LEU A 292 10.21 12.73 -4.15
C LEU A 292 9.32 12.84 -5.38
N PHE A 293 8.11 13.34 -5.21
CA PHE A 293 7.17 13.54 -6.32
C PHE A 293 7.69 14.59 -7.30
N ALA A 294 8.24 15.69 -6.82
CA ALA A 294 8.80 16.76 -7.67
C ALA A 294 9.90 16.28 -8.62
N LYS A 295 10.63 15.20 -8.30
CA LYS A 295 11.65 14.60 -9.18
C LYS A 295 11.05 13.89 -10.40
N LEU A 296 9.77 13.56 -10.38
CA LEU A 296 9.08 12.89 -11.48
C LEU A 296 8.46 13.88 -12.47
N ASP A 297 8.45 15.18 -12.12
CA ASP A 297 7.85 16.24 -12.89
C ASP A 297 8.35 16.27 -14.36
N GLY A 298 7.40 16.25 -15.30
CA GLY A 298 7.67 16.22 -16.74
C GLY A 298 8.26 14.92 -17.29
N ASN A 299 8.57 13.93 -16.44
CA ASN A 299 9.21 12.68 -16.86
C ASN A 299 8.27 11.47 -16.77
N VAL A 300 7.57 11.34 -15.65
CA VAL A 300 6.69 10.20 -15.37
C VAL A 300 5.36 10.72 -14.86
N PRO A 301 4.24 10.43 -15.52
CA PRO A 301 2.91 10.77 -15.01
C PRO A 301 2.66 10.11 -13.65
N VAL A 302 2.11 10.88 -12.71
CA VAL A 302 1.80 10.41 -11.36
C VAL A 302 0.35 10.70 -11.02
N LEU A 303 -0.43 9.64 -10.76
CA LEU A 303 -1.73 9.72 -10.12
C LEU A 303 -1.57 9.60 -8.60
N VAL A 304 -2.18 10.50 -7.85
CA VAL A 304 -2.36 10.35 -6.40
C VAL A 304 -3.84 10.11 -6.11
N VAL A 305 -4.13 8.95 -5.53
CA VAL A 305 -5.47 8.60 -5.02
C VAL A 305 -5.48 8.83 -3.51
N SER A 306 -6.05 9.95 -3.08
CA SER A 306 -6.27 10.29 -1.67
C SER A 306 -7.58 9.69 -1.17
N THR A 307 -7.81 9.70 0.13
CA THR A 307 -9.01 9.16 0.75
C THR A 307 -9.76 10.17 1.59
N LEU A 308 -11.09 10.08 1.60
CA LEU A 308 -11.95 11.03 2.31
C LEU A 308 -11.85 10.89 3.84
N ASN A 309 -11.65 9.67 4.36
CA ASN A 309 -11.80 9.33 5.76
C ASN A 309 -10.50 8.84 6.44
N ALA A 310 -9.35 9.05 5.83
CA ALA A 310 -8.08 8.70 6.47
C ALA A 310 -7.90 9.43 7.82
N PRO A 311 -7.14 8.84 8.76
CA PRO A 311 -6.75 9.50 9.99
C PRO A 311 -6.13 10.87 9.71
N LYS A 312 -6.44 11.87 10.53
CA LYS A 312 -6.11 13.30 10.28
C LYS A 312 -4.67 13.55 9.85
N ARG A 313 -3.71 12.86 10.47
CA ARG A 313 -2.28 13.04 10.15
C ARG A 313 -1.95 12.46 8.77
N SER A 314 -2.38 11.23 8.48
CA SER A 314 -2.20 10.62 7.16
C SER A 314 -2.91 11.41 6.08
N LYS A 315 -4.12 11.90 6.35
CA LYS A 315 -4.86 12.76 5.42
C LYS A 315 -4.11 14.06 5.12
N ALA A 316 -3.55 14.71 6.12
CA ALA A 316 -2.77 15.95 5.93
C ALA A 316 -1.51 15.74 5.07
N GLU A 317 -0.89 14.55 5.13
CA GLU A 317 0.24 14.20 4.28
C GLU A 317 -0.20 13.95 2.82
N MET A 318 -1.33 13.28 2.63
CA MET A 318 -1.90 13.08 1.29
C MET A 318 -2.38 14.39 0.67
N GLU A 319 -3.07 15.24 1.44
CA GLU A 319 -3.54 16.56 0.98
C GLU A 319 -2.40 17.50 0.60
N ALA A 320 -1.22 17.36 1.21
CA ALA A 320 -0.03 18.12 0.84
C ALA A 320 0.44 17.82 -0.60
N LEU A 321 0.04 16.69 -1.19
CA LEU A 321 0.32 16.34 -2.58
C LEU A 321 -0.66 17.00 -3.57
N LYS A 322 -1.74 17.59 -3.11
CA LYS A 322 -2.72 18.26 -3.99
C LYS A 322 -2.12 19.49 -4.64
N GLY A 323 -1.91 19.43 -5.95
CA GLY A 323 -1.22 20.48 -6.71
C GLY A 323 0.30 20.57 -6.47
N ALA A 324 0.88 19.55 -5.82
CA ALA A 324 2.33 19.48 -5.66
C ALA A 324 3.00 19.18 -7.01
N LYS A 325 4.23 19.69 -7.16
CA LYS A 325 5.04 19.46 -8.34
C LYS A 325 5.29 17.97 -8.54
N GLY A 326 5.14 17.48 -9.79
CA GLY A 326 5.30 16.08 -10.16
C GLY A 326 4.07 15.20 -9.93
N VAL A 327 2.97 15.75 -9.38
CA VAL A 327 1.66 15.10 -9.33
C VAL A 327 0.87 15.55 -10.56
N THR A 328 0.62 14.62 -11.47
CA THR A 328 -0.12 14.88 -12.71
C THR A 328 -1.63 14.97 -12.44
N GLU A 329 -2.13 14.05 -11.63
CA GLU A 329 -3.54 13.95 -11.28
C GLU A 329 -3.69 13.66 -9.78
N PHE A 330 -4.69 14.28 -9.15
CA PHE A 330 -5.03 14.08 -7.74
C PHE A 330 -6.53 13.86 -7.62
N VAL A 331 -6.90 12.69 -7.12
CA VAL A 331 -8.31 12.30 -6.93
C VAL A 331 -8.59 11.90 -5.49
N GLU A 332 -9.83 11.96 -5.07
CA GLU A 332 -10.27 11.51 -3.75
C GLU A 332 -11.34 10.43 -3.89
N VAL A 333 -11.11 9.29 -3.24
CA VAL A 333 -12.06 8.17 -3.18
C VAL A 333 -12.59 7.95 -1.75
N PRO A 334 -13.73 7.27 -1.59
CA PRO A 334 -14.15 6.76 -0.29
C PRO A 334 -13.06 5.85 0.32
N GLY A 335 -13.03 5.71 1.63
CA GLY A 335 -12.10 4.83 2.33
C GLY A 335 -11.17 5.57 3.28
N ALA A 336 -10.31 4.81 3.96
CA ALA A 336 -9.32 5.34 4.90
C ALA A 336 -7.88 4.98 4.45
N LEU A 337 -7.21 4.00 5.07
CA LEU A 337 -5.82 3.67 4.73
C LEU A 337 -5.68 2.58 3.66
N LEU A 338 -6.72 1.76 3.45
CA LEU A 338 -6.75 0.69 2.44
C LEU A 338 -7.97 0.84 1.50
N PRO A 339 -8.08 1.94 0.74
CA PRO A 339 -9.21 2.15 -0.16
C PRO A 339 -9.28 1.08 -1.27
N GLN A 340 -8.15 0.54 -1.71
CA GLN A 340 -8.07 -0.53 -2.70
C GLN A 340 -8.68 -1.85 -2.23
N GLU A 341 -8.78 -2.06 -0.91
CA GLU A 341 -9.43 -3.23 -0.32
C GLU A 341 -10.89 -2.92 0.06
N GLU A 342 -11.14 -1.76 0.64
CA GLU A 342 -12.46 -1.37 1.13
C GLU A 342 -13.42 -0.91 0.03
N TYR A 343 -12.91 -0.13 -0.96
CA TYR A 343 -13.67 0.43 -2.10
C TYR A 343 -12.95 0.14 -3.43
N PRO A 344 -12.69 -1.14 -3.74
CA PRO A 344 -11.82 -1.52 -4.85
C PRO A 344 -12.30 -1.02 -6.22
N LEU A 345 -13.62 -0.95 -6.45
CA LEU A 345 -14.16 -0.50 -7.72
C LEU A 345 -13.96 1.00 -7.93
N ALA A 346 -14.03 1.80 -6.86
CA ALA A 346 -13.74 3.24 -6.95
C ALA A 346 -12.26 3.48 -7.28
N VAL A 347 -11.36 2.74 -6.62
CA VAL A 347 -9.92 2.82 -6.90
C VAL A 347 -9.60 2.31 -8.32
N ALA A 348 -10.24 1.21 -8.76
CA ALA A 348 -10.06 0.68 -10.11
C ALA A 348 -10.49 1.66 -11.20
N GLU A 349 -11.58 2.41 -10.99
CA GLU A 349 -12.08 3.43 -11.91
C GLU A 349 -11.06 4.55 -12.11
N GLU A 350 -10.53 5.11 -11.02
CA GLU A 350 -9.57 6.21 -11.09
C GLU A 350 -8.24 5.76 -11.73
N ILE A 351 -7.76 4.56 -11.38
CA ILE A 351 -6.55 4.01 -12.01
C ILE A 351 -6.80 3.76 -13.49
N TYR A 352 -7.93 3.17 -13.87
CA TYR A 352 -8.24 2.88 -15.27
C TYR A 352 -8.35 4.17 -16.10
N SER A 353 -9.04 5.19 -15.62
CA SER A 353 -9.16 6.50 -16.29
C SER A 353 -7.79 7.13 -16.51
N PHE A 354 -6.96 7.17 -15.48
CA PHE A 354 -5.60 7.67 -15.57
C PHE A 354 -4.74 6.91 -16.60
N LEU A 355 -4.87 5.58 -16.67
CA LEU A 355 -4.15 4.76 -17.64
C LEU A 355 -4.60 5.07 -19.06
N GLN A 356 -5.90 5.22 -19.30
CA GLN A 356 -6.43 5.60 -20.62
C GLN A 356 -5.87 6.94 -21.08
N GLU A 357 -5.88 7.96 -20.23
CA GLU A 357 -5.35 9.29 -20.54
C GLU A 357 -3.83 9.27 -20.77
N SER A 358 -3.09 8.57 -19.92
CA SER A 358 -1.62 8.50 -20.00
C SER A 358 -1.11 7.81 -21.25
N PHE A 359 -1.85 6.85 -21.79
CA PHE A 359 -1.45 6.11 -23.00
C PHE A 359 -2.06 6.68 -24.29
N SER A 360 -3.28 7.25 -24.26
CA SER A 360 -3.86 7.92 -25.43
C SER A 360 -3.09 9.17 -25.84
N ALA A 361 -2.49 9.88 -24.90
CA ALA A 361 -1.66 11.07 -25.19
C ALA A 361 -0.31 10.75 -25.84
N ARG A 362 0.07 9.47 -25.95
CA ARG A 362 1.34 9.01 -26.54
C ARG A 362 1.16 8.32 -27.90
N SER A 363 -0.08 8.10 -28.33
CA SER A 363 -0.46 7.60 -29.66
C SER A 363 -0.61 8.76 -30.63
#